data_682c579c40fa4d475b8953fdbba15632
#
_entry.id   682c579c40fa4d475b8953fdbba15632
#
_cell.length_a   1.000
_cell.length_b   1.000
_cell.length_c   1.000
_cell.angle_alpha   90.00
_cell.angle_beta   90.00
_cell.angle_gamma   90.00
#
_symmetry.space_group_name_H-M   'P 1'
#
loop_
_entity.id
_entity.type
_entity.pdbx_description
1 polymer ?
#
loop_
_entity_poly.entity_id
_entity_poly.type
_entity_poly.pdbx_seq_one_letter_code
_entity_poly.pdbx_strand_id
1 'polypeptide(L)'
;MVNSNMRLLAVIVFLYTLLPVHAENFYTGDKLLDHCEDCIYSANISSVSACAYCISHMSSIHDAFVDWGFMGPKWCIAEDIMLSELTKTTMAYIHENPSSRHQYSTNSIANSLIENYPCNQ
;
A
#
# COMPACT_ATOMS: atom_id res chain seq x y z
N MET A 1 23.41 19.56 41.28
CA MET A 1 22.22 18.93 41.88
C MET A 1 21.09 18.98 40.88
N VAL A 2 20.62 17.83 40.40
CA VAL A 2 19.43 17.76 39.51
C VAL A 2 18.20 17.93 40.39
N ASN A 3 17.41 18.96 40.13
CA ASN A 3 16.24 19.33 40.93
C ASN A 3 15.20 18.19 40.89
N SER A 4 14.59 17.86 42.03
CA SER A 4 13.61 16.75 42.15
C SER A 4 12.48 16.84 41.12
N ASN A 5 12.06 18.07 40.80
CA ASN A 5 11.03 18.35 39.77
C ASN A 5 11.49 18.00 38.36
N MET A 6 12.79 18.12 38.07
CA MET A 6 13.35 17.81 36.77
C MET A 6 13.46 16.29 36.55
N ARG A 7 13.70 15.52 37.63
CA ARG A 7 13.67 14.05 37.59
C ARG A 7 12.26 13.52 37.38
N LEU A 8 11.25 14.15 38.02
CA LEU A 8 9.85 13.76 37.83
C LEU A 8 9.39 14.03 36.40
N LEU A 9 9.73 15.19 35.81
CA LEU A 9 9.44 15.52 34.42
C LEU A 9 10.10 14.55 33.44
N ALA A 10 11.34 14.17 33.64
CA ALA A 10 12.04 13.21 32.81
C ALA A 10 11.38 11.82 32.83
N VAL A 11 10.90 11.38 33.99
CA VAL A 11 10.18 10.08 34.13
C VAL A 11 8.82 10.14 33.44
N ILE A 12 8.10 11.25 33.54
CA ILE A 12 6.80 11.42 32.87
C ILE A 12 6.98 11.41 31.36
N VAL A 13 7.95 12.15 30.80
CA VAL A 13 8.24 12.15 29.36
C VAL A 13 8.62 10.74 28.88
N PHE A 14 9.45 10.02 29.64
CA PHE A 14 9.86 8.66 29.29
C PHE A 14 8.68 7.68 29.31
N LEU A 15 7.75 7.81 30.25
CA LEU A 15 6.53 6.99 30.31
C LEU A 15 5.60 7.26 29.12
N TYR A 16 5.50 8.50 28.62
CA TYR A 16 4.72 8.82 27.44
C TYR A 16 5.31 8.22 26.16
N THR A 17 6.63 8.05 26.08
CA THR A 17 7.28 7.42 24.91
C THR A 17 7.13 5.91 24.88
N LEU A 18 6.69 5.28 25.98
CA LEU A 18 6.45 3.83 26.07
C LEU A 18 5.01 3.44 25.73
N LEU A 19 4.13 4.39 25.38
CA LEU A 19 2.79 4.06 24.92
C LEU A 19 2.92 3.27 23.61
N PRO A 20 2.25 2.11 23.49
CA PRO A 20 2.31 1.34 22.25
C PRO A 20 1.69 2.18 21.14
N VAL A 21 2.51 2.59 20.20
CA VAL A 21 2.02 3.16 18.94
C VAL A 21 1.39 1.99 18.18
N HIS A 22 0.06 1.91 18.19
CA HIS A 22 -0.64 0.98 17.34
C HIS A 22 -0.43 1.45 15.90
N ALA A 23 0.34 0.69 15.15
CA ALA A 23 0.41 0.86 13.71
C ALA A 23 -0.92 0.32 13.13
N GLU A 24 -1.90 1.20 13.01
CA GLU A 24 -3.09 0.90 12.20
C GLU A 24 -2.68 0.66 10.75
N ASN A 25 -3.50 -0.07 10.01
CA ASN A 25 -3.30 -0.31 8.59
C ASN A 25 -3.24 1.03 7.85
N PHE A 26 -2.04 1.51 7.54
CA PHE A 26 -1.84 2.83 6.94
C PHE A 26 -2.48 2.94 5.57
N TYR A 27 -2.55 1.83 4.83
CA TYR A 27 -3.06 1.83 3.47
C TYR A 27 -3.88 0.56 3.18
N THR A 28 -5.18 0.73 3.12
CA THR A 28 -6.14 -0.37 2.87
C THR A 28 -6.51 -0.45 1.39
N GLY A 29 -7.16 -1.55 1.01
CA GLY A 29 -7.72 -1.70 -0.33
C GLY A 29 -8.69 -0.59 -0.71
N ASP A 30 -9.53 -0.11 0.21
CA ASP A 30 -10.42 1.04 -0.04
C ASP A 30 -9.65 2.31 -0.37
N LYS A 31 -8.61 2.65 0.39
CA LYS A 31 -7.79 3.84 0.12
C LYS A 31 -7.04 3.73 -1.21
N LEU A 32 -6.56 2.54 -1.54
CA LEU A 32 -5.94 2.29 -2.82
C LEU A 32 -6.94 2.49 -3.96
N LEU A 33 -8.14 1.93 -3.82
CA LEU A 33 -9.20 2.04 -4.82
C LEU A 33 -9.58 3.51 -5.06
N ASP A 34 -9.86 4.27 -4.00
CA ASP A 34 -10.19 5.69 -4.09
C ASP A 34 -9.12 6.50 -4.83
N HIS A 35 -7.85 6.33 -4.48
CA HIS A 35 -6.75 7.05 -5.14
C HIS A 35 -6.55 6.62 -6.60
N CYS A 36 -6.73 5.34 -6.91
CA CYS A 36 -6.57 4.85 -8.27
C CYS A 36 -7.75 5.24 -9.16
N GLU A 37 -8.97 5.25 -8.63
CA GLU A 37 -10.15 5.75 -9.36
C GLU A 37 -10.02 7.24 -9.68
N ASP A 38 -9.64 8.05 -8.72
CA ASP A 38 -9.37 9.47 -8.95
C ASP A 38 -8.26 9.69 -9.98
N CYS A 39 -7.20 8.89 -9.93
CA CYS A 39 -6.11 8.94 -10.88
C CYS A 39 -6.55 8.62 -12.32
N ILE A 40 -7.34 7.59 -12.50
CA ILE A 40 -7.68 7.06 -13.84
C ILE A 40 -8.88 7.80 -14.46
N TYR A 41 -9.84 8.22 -13.64
CA TYR A 41 -11.11 8.74 -14.13
C TYR A 41 -11.35 10.22 -13.86
N SER A 42 -10.58 10.86 -12.97
CA SER A 42 -10.74 12.28 -12.69
C SER A 42 -9.75 13.15 -13.46
N ALA A 43 -10.26 14.21 -14.10
CA ALA A 43 -9.46 15.14 -14.91
C ALA A 43 -9.16 16.46 -14.18
N ASN A 44 -9.12 16.49 -12.83
CA ASN A 44 -8.92 17.71 -12.06
C ASN A 44 -7.58 17.71 -11.28
N ILE A 45 -7.17 18.88 -10.78
CA ILE A 45 -5.87 19.07 -10.11
C ILE A 45 -5.75 18.22 -8.83
N SER A 46 -6.85 17.92 -8.15
CA SER A 46 -6.85 17.03 -6.98
C SER A 46 -6.45 15.60 -7.31
N SER A 47 -6.59 15.18 -8.56
CA SER A 47 -6.19 13.85 -9.02
C SER A 47 -4.66 13.66 -9.11
N VAL A 48 -3.86 14.73 -9.13
CA VAL A 48 -2.39 14.62 -9.24
C VAL A 48 -1.79 13.91 -8.04
N SER A 49 -2.21 14.29 -6.83
CA SER A 49 -1.74 13.59 -5.61
C SER A 49 -2.28 12.16 -5.52
N ALA A 50 -3.54 11.94 -5.88
CA ALA A 50 -4.13 10.60 -5.93
C ALA A 50 -3.38 9.70 -6.92
N CYS A 51 -3.00 10.21 -8.11
CA CYS A 51 -2.16 9.51 -9.05
C CYS A 51 -0.78 9.18 -8.49
N ALA A 52 -0.14 10.13 -7.82
CA ALA A 52 1.17 9.89 -7.20
C ALA A 52 1.09 8.75 -6.16
N TYR A 53 0.06 8.73 -5.32
CA TYR A 53 -0.15 7.65 -4.36
C TYR A 53 -0.46 6.31 -5.04
N CYS A 54 -1.40 6.27 -5.97
CA CYS A 54 -1.80 5.06 -6.67
C CYS A 54 -0.61 4.42 -7.41
N ILE A 55 0.03 5.19 -8.28
CA ILE A 55 1.08 4.69 -9.16
C ILE A 55 2.33 4.30 -8.37
N SER A 56 2.76 5.12 -7.41
CA SER A 56 3.93 4.80 -6.60
C SER A 56 3.69 3.59 -5.69
N HIS A 57 2.48 3.42 -5.18
CA HIS A 57 2.15 2.25 -4.37
C HIS A 57 2.13 0.97 -5.21
N MET A 58 1.50 1.00 -6.37
CA MET A 58 1.47 -0.12 -7.32
C MET A 58 2.89 -0.53 -7.75
N SER A 59 3.72 0.43 -8.19
CA SER A 59 5.09 0.13 -8.63
C SER A 59 5.96 -0.37 -7.48
N SER A 60 5.87 0.24 -6.30
CA SER A 60 6.68 -0.17 -5.14
C SER A 60 6.39 -1.60 -4.70
N ILE A 61 5.13 -2.01 -4.71
CA ILE A 61 4.77 -3.40 -4.36
C ILE A 61 5.26 -4.36 -5.43
N HIS A 62 5.08 -4.02 -6.72
CA HIS A 62 5.58 -4.83 -7.82
C HIS A 62 7.10 -5.01 -7.71
N ASP A 63 7.85 -3.93 -7.62
CA ASP A 63 9.31 -3.93 -7.56
C ASP A 63 9.84 -4.69 -6.33
N ALA A 64 9.24 -4.47 -5.17
CA ALA A 64 9.64 -5.16 -3.95
C ALA A 64 9.49 -6.68 -4.03
N PHE A 65 8.44 -7.17 -4.67
CA PHE A 65 8.23 -8.63 -4.81
C PHE A 65 9.11 -9.23 -5.92
N VAL A 66 9.41 -8.49 -6.97
CA VAL A 66 10.25 -8.96 -8.07
C VAL A 66 11.73 -8.94 -7.68
N ASP A 67 12.22 -7.81 -7.12
CA ASP A 67 13.64 -7.62 -6.82
C ASP A 67 14.11 -8.34 -5.55
N TRP A 68 13.27 -8.39 -4.55
CA TRP A 68 13.67 -9.00 -3.27
C TRP A 68 13.56 -10.51 -3.24
N GLY A 69 12.93 -11.12 -4.25
CA GLY A 69 12.92 -12.57 -4.45
C GLY A 69 12.43 -13.37 -3.25
N PHE A 70 11.70 -12.74 -2.32
CA PHE A 70 11.43 -13.25 -0.98
C PHE A 70 10.67 -14.59 -0.97
N MET A 71 10.08 -14.97 -2.07
CA MET A 71 9.51 -16.32 -2.29
C MET A 71 9.40 -16.67 -3.78
N GLY A 72 10.25 -16.10 -4.63
CA GLY A 72 10.14 -16.22 -6.08
C GLY A 72 9.06 -15.31 -6.66
N PRO A 73 9.12 -14.97 -7.95
CA PRO A 73 8.08 -14.20 -8.61
C PRO A 73 6.76 -14.97 -8.53
N LYS A 74 5.79 -14.41 -7.83
CA LYS A 74 4.45 -15.01 -7.72
C LYS A 74 3.59 -14.67 -8.93
N TRP A 75 4.01 -13.69 -9.72
CA TRP A 75 3.38 -13.27 -10.96
C TRP A 75 4.43 -13.00 -12.03
N CYS A 76 4.04 -13.18 -13.28
CA CYS A 76 4.87 -12.97 -14.44
C CYS A 76 4.19 -11.98 -15.39
N ILE A 77 4.70 -10.74 -15.43
CA ILE A 77 4.17 -9.68 -16.26
C ILE A 77 5.02 -9.57 -17.52
N ALA A 78 4.37 -9.55 -18.69
CA ALA A 78 5.05 -9.33 -19.96
C ALA A 78 5.59 -7.90 -20.04
N GLU A 79 6.71 -7.69 -20.74
CA GLU A 79 7.41 -6.40 -20.83
C GLU A 79 6.58 -5.27 -21.47
N ASP A 80 5.56 -5.59 -22.24
CA ASP A 80 4.67 -4.66 -22.94
C ASP A 80 3.46 -4.22 -22.07
N ILE A 81 3.25 -4.80 -20.90
CA ILE A 81 2.17 -4.44 -20.00
C ILE A 81 2.50 -3.14 -19.26
N MET A 82 1.63 -2.15 -19.41
CA MET A 82 1.81 -0.86 -18.76
C MET A 82 1.30 -0.86 -17.31
N LEU A 83 1.93 -0.05 -16.46
CA LEU A 83 1.54 0.12 -15.07
C LEU A 83 0.07 0.56 -14.90
N SER A 84 -0.46 1.35 -15.83
CA SER A 84 -1.89 1.72 -15.86
C SER A 84 -2.81 0.53 -16.07
N GLU A 85 -2.38 -0.49 -16.78
CA GLU A 85 -3.13 -1.72 -17.00
C GLU A 85 -3.14 -2.58 -15.71
N LEU A 86 -1.98 -2.75 -15.06
CA LEU A 86 -1.90 -3.40 -13.76
C LEU A 86 -2.80 -2.70 -12.72
N THR A 87 -2.84 -1.38 -12.75
CA THR A 87 -3.69 -0.57 -11.87
C THR A 87 -5.17 -0.87 -12.12
N LYS A 88 -5.62 -0.87 -13.37
CA LYS A 88 -7.01 -1.19 -13.72
C LYS A 88 -7.39 -2.62 -13.32
N THR A 89 -6.49 -3.57 -13.54
CA THR A 89 -6.69 -4.97 -13.13
C THR A 89 -6.86 -5.08 -11.61
N THR A 90 -6.02 -4.37 -10.85
CA THR A 90 -6.13 -4.36 -9.38
C THR A 90 -7.43 -3.69 -8.90
N MET A 91 -7.86 -2.60 -9.54
CA MET A 91 -9.14 -1.96 -9.22
C MET A 91 -10.32 -2.91 -9.47
N ALA A 92 -10.34 -3.59 -10.60
CA ALA A 92 -11.36 -4.59 -10.92
C ALA A 92 -11.38 -5.71 -9.88
N TYR A 93 -10.21 -6.23 -9.49
CA TYR A 93 -10.09 -7.23 -8.44
C TYR A 93 -10.70 -6.76 -7.10
N ILE A 94 -10.42 -5.52 -6.67
CA ILE A 94 -10.96 -4.98 -5.42
C ILE A 94 -12.49 -4.83 -5.50
N HIS A 95 -13.03 -4.43 -6.65
CA HIS A 95 -14.48 -4.36 -6.87
C HIS A 95 -15.15 -5.73 -6.79
N GLU A 96 -14.56 -6.74 -7.39
CA GLU A 96 -15.08 -8.10 -7.42
C GLU A 96 -14.89 -8.84 -6.08
N ASN A 97 -13.95 -8.38 -5.25
CA ASN A 97 -13.62 -8.97 -3.95
C ASN A 97 -13.80 -7.97 -2.81
N PRO A 98 -15.03 -7.68 -2.35
CA PRO A 98 -15.29 -6.64 -1.34
C PRO A 98 -14.52 -6.83 -0.02
N SER A 99 -14.20 -8.06 0.36
CA SER A 99 -13.40 -8.36 1.56
C SER A 99 -11.96 -7.81 1.47
N SER A 100 -11.42 -7.65 0.27
CA SER A 100 -10.09 -7.08 0.03
C SER A 100 -10.00 -5.60 0.38
N ARG A 101 -11.12 -4.90 0.44
CA ARG A 101 -11.19 -3.46 0.75
C ARG A 101 -10.65 -3.12 2.13
N HIS A 102 -10.89 -3.98 3.10
CA HIS A 102 -10.49 -3.78 4.50
C HIS A 102 -9.12 -4.39 4.83
N GLN A 103 -8.53 -5.13 3.90
CA GLN A 103 -7.20 -5.68 4.03
C GLN A 103 -6.13 -4.65 3.68
N TYR A 104 -4.86 -4.97 3.97
CA TYR A 104 -3.74 -4.19 3.46
C TYR A 104 -3.79 -4.14 1.94
N SER A 105 -3.60 -2.96 1.37
CA SER A 105 -3.55 -2.75 -0.08
C SER A 105 -2.49 -3.63 -0.77
N THR A 106 -1.39 -3.92 -0.07
CA THR A 106 -0.35 -4.86 -0.51
C THR A 106 -0.93 -6.24 -0.85
N ASN A 107 -1.84 -6.76 0.00
CA ASN A 107 -2.50 -8.05 -0.25
C ASN A 107 -3.43 -7.96 -1.47
N SER A 108 -4.17 -6.87 -1.60
CA SER A 108 -5.07 -6.67 -2.74
C SER A 108 -4.30 -6.61 -4.06
N ILE A 109 -3.17 -5.89 -4.08
CA ILE A 109 -2.28 -5.82 -5.25
C ILE A 109 -1.69 -7.20 -5.55
N ALA A 110 -1.07 -7.84 -4.56
CA ALA A 110 -0.42 -9.14 -4.76
C ALA A 110 -1.40 -10.21 -5.25
N ASN A 111 -2.58 -10.33 -4.63
CA ASN A 111 -3.59 -11.30 -5.02
C ASN A 111 -4.12 -11.03 -6.43
N SER A 112 -4.37 -9.77 -6.77
CA SER A 112 -4.77 -9.36 -8.11
C SER A 112 -3.73 -9.77 -9.17
N LEU A 113 -2.46 -9.50 -8.91
CA LEU A 113 -1.38 -9.83 -9.86
C LEU A 113 -1.15 -11.34 -9.98
N ILE A 114 -1.24 -12.09 -8.88
CA ILE A 114 -1.14 -13.56 -8.89
C ILE A 114 -2.26 -14.18 -9.72
N GLU A 115 -3.49 -13.67 -9.57
CA GLU A 115 -4.65 -14.21 -10.27
C GLU A 115 -4.64 -13.90 -11.76
N ASN A 116 -4.26 -12.67 -12.13
CA ASN A 116 -4.36 -12.19 -13.51
C ASN A 116 -3.08 -12.38 -14.34
N TYR A 117 -1.93 -12.51 -13.69
CA TYR A 117 -0.63 -12.68 -14.35
C TYR A 117 0.14 -13.88 -13.77
N PRO A 118 -0.44 -15.07 -13.74
CA PRO A 118 0.24 -16.23 -13.20
C PRO A 118 1.47 -16.59 -14.01
N CYS A 119 2.55 -16.98 -13.33
CA CYS A 119 3.69 -17.58 -14.00
C CYS A 119 3.30 -18.95 -14.53
N ASN A 120 3.53 -19.22 -15.80
CA ASN A 120 3.36 -20.54 -16.37
C ASN A 120 4.39 -21.48 -15.73
N GLN A 121 3.90 -22.50 -15.07
CA GLN A 121 4.73 -23.59 -14.53
C GLN A 121 5.19 -24.52 -15.63
#